data_76e64263eb5b26a03867bdd7dffb0b9c
#
_entry.id   76e64263eb5b26a03867bdd7dffb0b9c
#
_cell.length_a   1.000
_cell.length_b   1.000
_cell.length_c   1.000
_cell.angle_alpha   90.00
_cell.angle_beta   90.00
_cell.angle_gamma   90.00
#
_symmetry.space_group_name_H-M   'P 1'
#
loop_
_entity.id
_entity.type
_entity.pdbx_description
1 polymer ?
#
loop_
_entity_poly.entity_id
_entity_poly.type
_entity_poly.pdbx_seq_one_letter_code
_entity_poly.pdbx_strand_id
1 'polypeptide(L)'
;VISCSSYRQAARQLGVSHTTVMRMAERLGRHCLLFQQRYLNGIGQLEEPVAVDGFETFEFSQYTPVHLNVAVGARTHFVYGFTDSELRRKGRMTQAQRARRAFLERTFGRPDPRAIEKEIAELLRLLPDGRVELRTDEHLAYPRAVRRSARIVRHTVTSSKSARTPRNPLFPVNLWDLLIRHSSSNHKRETIAFSKRRQNAAEKLAVLQVWRNFLKSFSEKKQDATPAMRLGLLERKLSVDEVLQARLFITRIGLPVRLQRYYFRETVTRRIPNGRTHDCTLAF
;
A
#
# COMPACT_ATOMS: atom_id res chain seq x y z
N VAL A 1 -3.77 -13.09 -8.35
CA VAL A 1 -3.09 -11.97 -7.68
C VAL A 1 -3.41 -11.96 -6.19
N ILE A 2 -4.65 -12.25 -5.81
CA ILE A 2 -5.13 -12.20 -4.42
C ILE A 2 -5.04 -13.57 -3.71
N SER A 3 -4.80 -14.65 -4.44
CA SER A 3 -4.76 -16.03 -3.93
C SER A 3 -3.38 -16.46 -3.43
N CYS A 4 -2.54 -15.55 -3.03
CA CYS A 4 -1.16 -15.82 -2.61
C CYS A 4 -0.26 -16.50 -3.66
N SER A 5 -0.70 -16.59 -4.92
CA SER A 5 0.09 -17.15 -6.02
C SER A 5 1.12 -16.17 -6.54
N SER A 6 2.32 -16.66 -6.83
CA SER A 6 3.31 -15.88 -7.58
C SER A 6 2.90 -15.73 -9.05
N TYR A 7 3.44 -14.73 -9.75
CA TYR A 7 3.14 -14.56 -11.18
C TYR A 7 3.50 -15.78 -12.02
N ARG A 8 4.58 -16.49 -11.67
CA ARG A 8 4.96 -17.72 -12.36
C ARG A 8 4.00 -18.87 -12.10
N GLN A 9 3.43 -18.99 -10.89
CA GLN A 9 2.39 -19.98 -10.60
C GLN A 9 1.10 -19.66 -11.34
N ALA A 10 0.65 -18.41 -11.29
CA ALA A 10 -0.52 -17.97 -12.04
C ALA A 10 -0.35 -18.20 -13.55
N ALA A 11 0.84 -17.91 -14.10
CA ALA A 11 1.15 -18.15 -15.51
C ALA A 11 1.02 -19.64 -15.90
N ARG A 12 1.53 -20.54 -15.06
CA ARG A 12 1.38 -21.99 -15.28
C ARG A 12 -0.08 -22.44 -15.25
N GLN A 13 -0.86 -21.92 -14.30
CA GLN A 13 -2.28 -22.25 -14.18
C GLN A 13 -3.11 -21.75 -15.36
N LEU A 14 -2.74 -20.58 -15.91
CA LEU A 14 -3.45 -19.94 -17.01
C LEU A 14 -2.93 -20.36 -18.41
N GLY A 15 -1.86 -21.14 -18.50
CA GLY A 15 -1.25 -21.53 -19.77
C GLY A 15 -0.65 -20.35 -20.55
N VAL A 16 -0.21 -19.26 -19.87
CA VAL A 16 0.34 -18.07 -20.50
C VAL A 16 1.76 -17.77 -20.01
N SER A 17 2.46 -16.85 -20.67
CA SER A 17 3.79 -16.42 -20.21
C SER A 17 3.70 -15.63 -18.88
N HIS A 18 4.71 -15.76 -18.03
CA HIS A 18 4.77 -14.99 -16.78
C HIS A 18 4.84 -13.46 -17.04
N THR A 19 5.38 -13.05 -18.17
CA THR A 19 5.44 -11.64 -18.61
C THR A 19 4.03 -11.11 -18.91
N THR A 20 3.16 -11.93 -19.51
CA THR A 20 1.76 -11.61 -19.73
C THR A 20 1.05 -11.36 -18.40
N VAL A 21 1.21 -12.28 -17.43
CA VAL A 21 0.61 -12.10 -16.09
C VAL A 21 1.13 -10.83 -15.39
N MET A 22 2.42 -10.54 -15.52
CA MET A 22 3.00 -9.31 -14.96
C MET A 22 2.36 -8.06 -15.58
N ARG A 23 2.28 -7.99 -16.91
CA ARG A 23 1.66 -6.84 -17.63
C ARG A 23 0.19 -6.67 -17.26
N MET A 24 -0.55 -7.77 -17.13
CA MET A 24 -1.95 -7.72 -16.67
C MET A 24 -2.06 -7.20 -15.23
N ALA A 25 -1.20 -7.67 -14.34
CA ALA A 25 -1.17 -7.21 -12.95
C ALA A 25 -0.81 -5.71 -12.83
N GLU A 26 0.11 -5.23 -13.65
CA GLU A 26 0.50 -3.82 -13.75
C GLU A 26 -0.65 -2.93 -14.23
N ARG A 27 -1.38 -3.37 -15.27
CA ARG A 27 -2.57 -2.68 -15.76
C ARG A 27 -3.68 -2.66 -14.72
N LEU A 28 -3.94 -3.81 -14.09
CA LEU A 28 -4.93 -3.93 -13.03
C LEU A 28 -4.59 -3.05 -11.83
N GLY A 29 -3.32 -2.97 -11.41
CA GLY A 29 -2.88 -2.10 -10.34
C GLY A 29 -3.20 -0.63 -10.62
N ARG A 30 -2.88 -0.15 -11.84
CA ARG A 30 -3.20 1.22 -12.27
C ARG A 30 -4.71 1.48 -12.34
N HIS A 31 -5.46 0.53 -12.87
CA HIS A 31 -6.92 0.59 -12.88
C HIS A 31 -7.48 0.70 -11.46
N CYS A 32 -6.99 -0.11 -10.53
CA CYS A 32 -7.40 -0.09 -9.13
C CYS A 32 -7.08 1.24 -8.43
N LEU A 33 -5.97 1.92 -8.76
CA LEU A 33 -5.68 3.26 -8.25
C LEU A 33 -6.76 4.26 -8.65
N LEU A 34 -7.16 4.26 -9.92
CA LEU A 34 -8.24 5.13 -10.41
C LEU A 34 -9.60 4.74 -9.82
N PHE A 35 -9.87 3.43 -9.73
CA PHE A 35 -11.11 2.91 -9.18
C PHE A 35 -11.29 3.36 -7.72
N GLN A 36 -10.29 3.16 -6.89
CA GLN A 36 -10.28 3.62 -5.50
C GLN A 36 -10.47 5.13 -5.41
N GLN A 37 -9.72 5.90 -6.19
CA GLN A 37 -9.77 7.37 -6.16
C GLN A 37 -11.14 7.91 -6.59
N ARG A 38 -11.82 7.30 -7.56
CA ARG A 38 -13.17 7.67 -7.97
C ARG A 38 -14.12 7.69 -6.77
N TYR A 39 -14.05 6.67 -5.91
CA TYR A 39 -14.89 6.59 -4.72
C TYR A 39 -14.42 7.53 -3.61
N LEU A 40 -13.12 7.71 -3.44
CA LEU A 40 -12.58 8.68 -2.47
C LEU A 40 -13.01 10.11 -2.78
N ASN A 41 -13.07 10.49 -4.07
CA ASN A 41 -13.54 11.80 -4.50
C ASN A 41 -15.02 12.06 -4.16
N GLY A 42 -15.80 11.00 -3.93
CA GLY A 42 -17.19 11.10 -3.48
C GLY A 42 -17.35 11.27 -1.96
N ILE A 43 -16.27 11.16 -1.19
CA ILE A 43 -16.30 11.37 0.26
C ILE A 43 -16.06 12.84 0.55
N GLY A 44 -17.10 13.54 1.01
CA GLY A 44 -17.02 14.97 1.31
C GLY A 44 -16.10 15.26 2.50
N GLN A 45 -16.29 14.54 3.61
CA GLN A 45 -15.48 14.71 4.83
C GLN A 45 -15.15 13.37 5.48
N LEU A 46 -14.01 13.35 6.17
CA LEU A 46 -13.59 12.20 6.96
C LEU A 46 -14.37 12.16 8.29
N GLU A 47 -15.24 11.18 8.45
CA GLU A 47 -16.14 11.08 9.62
C GLU A 47 -15.72 10.04 10.66
N GLU A 48 -14.63 9.31 10.43
CA GLU A 48 -14.16 8.29 11.34
C GLU A 48 -12.70 8.47 11.72
N PRO A 49 -12.28 7.97 12.90
CA PRO A 49 -10.86 7.88 13.23
C PRO A 49 -10.12 7.00 12.23
N VAL A 50 -8.89 7.35 11.94
CA VAL A 50 -8.01 6.59 11.03
C VAL A 50 -6.83 6.02 11.79
N ALA A 51 -6.65 4.71 11.72
CA ALA A 51 -5.46 4.04 12.20
C ALA A 51 -4.40 4.03 11.09
N VAL A 52 -3.19 4.47 11.42
CA VAL A 52 -2.04 4.45 10.52
C VAL A 52 -0.92 3.63 11.14
N ASP A 53 -0.45 2.68 10.38
CA ASP A 53 0.72 1.86 10.66
C ASP A 53 1.36 1.47 9.32
N GLY A 54 2.33 0.61 9.35
CA GLY A 54 2.90 0.07 8.14
C GLY A 54 3.73 -1.17 8.40
N PHE A 55 4.09 -1.82 7.34
CA PHE A 55 4.89 -3.03 7.42
C PHE A 55 6.15 -2.94 6.57
N GLU A 56 7.21 -3.52 7.08
CA GLU A 56 8.45 -3.63 6.35
C GLU A 56 8.42 -4.80 5.38
N THR A 57 8.85 -4.55 4.17
CA THR A 57 9.17 -5.50 3.12
C THR A 57 10.50 -5.07 2.49
N PHE A 58 10.86 -5.66 1.36
CA PHE A 58 12.04 -5.21 0.62
C PHE A 58 11.80 -5.35 -0.88
N GLU A 59 12.49 -4.53 -1.64
CA GLU A 59 12.59 -4.64 -3.09
C GLU A 59 13.94 -5.23 -3.47
N PHE A 60 14.00 -6.08 -4.47
CA PHE A 60 15.19 -6.68 -5.03
C PHE A 60 16.05 -7.49 -4.07
N SER A 61 16.37 -6.96 -2.89
CA SER A 61 17.19 -7.65 -1.89
C SER A 61 16.95 -7.14 -0.47
N GLN A 62 17.43 -7.90 0.51
CA GLN A 62 17.39 -7.53 1.94
C GLN A 62 18.12 -6.20 2.27
N TYR A 63 18.95 -5.69 1.34
CA TYR A 63 19.67 -4.42 1.52
C TYR A 63 18.84 -3.20 1.16
N THR A 64 17.66 -3.41 0.60
CA THR A 64 16.73 -2.38 0.16
C THR A 64 15.36 -2.55 0.81
N PRO A 65 15.30 -2.44 2.14
CA PRO A 65 14.01 -2.51 2.82
C PRO A 65 13.15 -1.31 2.46
N VAL A 66 11.85 -1.55 2.43
CA VAL A 66 10.81 -0.58 2.13
C VAL A 66 9.74 -0.68 3.21
N HIS A 67 9.30 0.45 3.71
CA HIS A 67 8.15 0.53 4.60
C HIS A 67 6.92 0.95 3.80
N LEU A 68 5.88 0.15 3.84
CA LEU A 68 4.59 0.47 3.25
C LEU A 68 3.69 1.04 4.35
N ASN A 69 3.41 2.35 4.27
CA ASN A 69 2.54 3.04 5.20
C ASN A 69 1.10 2.88 4.73
N VAL A 70 0.17 2.57 5.61
CA VAL A 70 -1.24 2.36 5.27
C VAL A 70 -2.15 3.11 6.22
N ALA A 71 -3.28 3.61 5.71
CA ALA A 71 -4.30 4.32 6.46
C ALA A 71 -5.63 3.55 6.37
N VAL A 72 -6.18 3.17 7.51
CA VAL A 72 -7.39 2.33 7.62
C VAL A 72 -8.40 2.97 8.57
N GLY A 73 -9.65 3.06 8.14
CA GLY A 73 -10.76 3.54 8.96
C GLY A 73 -10.97 2.67 10.20
N ALA A 74 -11.10 3.30 11.35
CA ALA A 74 -11.17 2.58 12.63
C ALA A 74 -12.50 1.85 12.84
N ARG A 75 -13.59 2.31 12.21
CA ARG A 75 -14.93 1.73 12.33
C ARG A 75 -15.31 0.87 11.14
N THR A 76 -15.02 1.36 9.96
CA THR A 76 -15.42 0.71 8.70
C THR A 76 -14.39 -0.30 8.21
N HIS A 77 -13.13 -0.20 8.66
CA HIS A 77 -11.96 -0.89 8.12
C HIS A 77 -11.72 -0.59 6.63
N PHE A 78 -12.25 0.53 6.14
CA PHE A 78 -11.99 0.99 4.79
C PHE A 78 -10.52 1.43 4.67
N VAL A 79 -9.82 0.91 3.68
CA VAL A 79 -8.42 1.27 3.41
C VAL A 79 -8.43 2.54 2.58
N TYR A 80 -8.11 3.69 3.19
CA TYR A 80 -8.11 4.99 2.52
C TYR A 80 -6.97 5.13 1.52
N GLY A 81 -5.78 4.66 1.87
CA GLY A 81 -4.64 4.76 0.98
C GLY A 81 -3.37 4.16 1.55
N PHE A 82 -2.32 4.24 0.76
CA PHE A 82 -0.98 3.82 1.13
C PHE A 82 0.10 4.69 0.47
N THR A 83 1.26 4.72 1.09
CA THR A 83 2.51 5.27 0.54
C THR A 83 3.66 4.33 0.82
N ASP A 84 4.82 4.59 0.24
CA ASP A 84 6.02 3.78 0.46
C ASP A 84 7.23 4.63 0.84
N SER A 85 8.07 4.11 1.71
CA SER A 85 9.29 4.77 2.19
C SER A 85 10.49 3.86 2.01
N GLU A 86 11.55 4.36 1.38
CA GLU A 86 12.83 3.65 1.38
C GLU A 86 13.43 3.64 2.77
N LEU A 87 13.91 2.47 3.19
CA LEU A 87 14.58 2.32 4.46
C LEU A 87 16.05 1.95 4.31
N ARG A 88 16.83 2.39 5.25
CA ARG A 88 18.17 1.84 5.47
C ARG A 88 18.08 0.50 6.16
N ARG A 89 18.79 -0.53 5.65
CA ARG A 89 18.90 -1.80 6.34
C ARG A 89 19.46 -1.61 7.76
N LYS A 90 18.72 -2.08 8.73
CA LYS A 90 19.05 -2.10 10.16
C LYS A 90 19.22 -3.55 10.66
N GLY A 91 19.42 -3.69 11.96
CA GLY A 91 19.51 -4.99 12.62
C GLY A 91 20.90 -5.62 12.56
N ARG A 92 20.99 -6.85 13.09
CA ARG A 92 22.25 -7.60 13.18
C ARG A 92 22.77 -7.93 11.76
N MET A 93 24.04 -7.66 11.52
CA MET A 93 24.71 -7.91 10.23
C MET A 93 26.11 -8.45 10.47
N THR A 94 26.52 -9.43 9.65
CA THR A 94 27.92 -9.87 9.55
C THR A 94 28.80 -8.75 8.98
N GLN A 95 30.11 -8.90 9.09
CA GLN A 95 31.07 -7.94 8.51
C GLN A 95 30.89 -7.81 6.99
N ALA A 96 30.77 -8.93 6.27
CA ALA A 96 30.51 -8.95 4.83
C ALA A 96 29.20 -8.23 4.46
N GLN A 97 28.14 -8.42 5.24
CA GLN A 97 26.88 -7.72 5.02
C GLN A 97 26.99 -6.21 5.26
N ARG A 98 27.74 -5.77 6.24
CA ARG A 98 28.03 -4.35 6.50
C ARG A 98 28.83 -3.73 5.33
N ALA A 99 29.86 -4.43 4.85
CA ALA A 99 30.66 -4.00 3.72
C ALA A 99 29.81 -3.89 2.44
N ARG A 100 28.94 -4.88 2.17
CA ARG A 100 28.02 -4.86 1.02
C ARG A 100 27.03 -3.70 1.12
N ARG A 101 26.45 -3.44 2.30
CA ARG A 101 25.58 -2.28 2.51
C ARG A 101 26.33 -0.97 2.23
N ALA A 102 27.52 -0.81 2.80
CA ALA A 102 28.33 0.39 2.59
C ALA A 102 28.68 0.61 1.11
N PHE A 103 29.00 -0.45 0.37
CA PHE A 103 29.22 -0.38 -1.07
C PHE A 103 27.95 0.11 -1.79
N LEU A 104 26.79 -0.47 -1.52
CA LEU A 104 25.53 -0.07 -2.14
C LEU A 104 25.15 1.38 -1.81
N GLU A 105 25.39 1.83 -0.58
CA GLU A 105 25.13 3.21 -0.14
C GLU A 105 26.08 4.21 -0.84
N ARG A 106 27.33 3.85 -1.12
CA ARG A 106 28.25 4.67 -1.93
C ARG A 106 27.84 4.75 -3.39
N THR A 107 27.40 3.64 -3.97
CA THR A 107 27.05 3.55 -5.41
C THR A 107 25.72 4.23 -5.73
N PHE A 108 24.70 4.03 -4.90
CA PHE A 108 23.31 4.42 -5.19
C PHE A 108 22.75 5.49 -4.25
N GLY A 109 23.56 5.95 -3.31
CA GLY A 109 23.13 6.89 -2.27
C GLY A 109 22.48 6.19 -1.07
N ARG A 110 22.51 6.87 0.05
CA ARG A 110 21.86 6.46 1.29
C ARG A 110 20.38 6.85 1.26
N PRO A 111 19.46 5.98 1.71
CA PRO A 111 18.05 6.34 1.89
C PRO A 111 17.90 7.54 2.84
N ASP A 112 16.92 8.39 2.54
CA ASP A 112 16.58 9.52 3.39
C ASP A 112 16.13 9.06 4.79
N PRO A 113 16.78 9.47 5.86
CA PRO A 113 16.40 9.09 7.23
C PRO A 113 15.00 9.59 7.64
N ARG A 114 14.46 10.59 6.93
CA ARG A 114 13.12 11.14 7.13
C ARG A 114 12.08 10.61 6.13
N ALA A 115 12.39 9.56 5.37
CA ALA A 115 11.48 9.03 4.35
C ALA A 115 10.12 8.65 4.92
N ILE A 116 10.07 7.94 6.08
CA ILE A 116 8.81 7.57 6.74
C ILE A 116 8.00 8.81 7.11
N GLU A 117 8.63 9.81 7.74
CA GLU A 117 7.96 11.07 8.12
C GLU A 117 7.33 11.76 6.90
N LYS A 118 8.09 11.87 5.80
CA LYS A 118 7.62 12.50 4.57
C LYS A 118 6.45 11.75 3.96
N GLU A 119 6.56 10.45 3.86
CA GLU A 119 5.57 9.61 3.19
C GLU A 119 4.30 9.42 4.03
N ILE A 120 4.38 9.43 5.37
CA ILE A 120 3.19 9.49 6.22
C ILE A 120 2.51 10.86 6.07
N ALA A 121 3.25 11.97 5.97
CA ALA A 121 2.66 13.27 5.71
C ALA A 121 1.92 13.31 4.36
N GLU A 122 2.47 12.70 3.31
CA GLU A 122 1.77 12.51 2.03
C GLU A 122 0.52 11.64 2.20
N LEU A 123 0.61 10.54 2.96
CA LEU A 123 -0.54 9.66 3.25
C LEU A 123 -1.68 10.43 3.93
N LEU A 124 -1.34 11.30 4.89
CA LEU A 124 -2.35 12.14 5.55
C LEU A 124 -3.01 13.15 4.58
N ARG A 125 -2.28 13.64 3.55
CA ARG A 125 -2.85 14.50 2.50
C ARG A 125 -3.76 13.75 1.53
N LEU A 126 -3.60 12.42 1.40
CA LEU A 126 -4.47 11.58 0.57
C LEU A 126 -5.83 11.30 1.22
N LEU A 127 -5.98 11.54 2.53
CA LEU A 127 -7.26 11.35 3.22
C LEU A 127 -8.28 12.40 2.77
N PRO A 128 -9.58 12.06 2.79
CA PRO A 128 -10.65 13.02 2.55
C PRO A 128 -10.53 14.27 3.44
N ASP A 129 -11.14 15.38 3.04
CA ASP A 129 -11.09 16.62 3.77
C ASP A 129 -11.65 16.49 5.21
N GLY A 130 -11.45 17.54 6.02
CA GLY A 130 -11.91 17.59 7.40
C GLY A 130 -10.80 17.34 8.42
N ARG A 131 -11.22 17.29 9.69
CA ARG A 131 -10.34 17.02 10.83
C ARG A 131 -10.00 15.53 10.89
N VAL A 132 -8.72 15.21 11.01
CA VAL A 132 -8.26 13.84 11.15
C VAL A 132 -8.13 13.46 12.62
N GLU A 133 -8.84 12.45 13.07
CA GLU A 133 -8.56 11.75 14.33
C GLU A 133 -7.62 10.58 14.01
N LEU A 134 -6.32 10.77 14.26
CA LEU A 134 -5.25 9.84 13.90
C LEU A 134 -4.90 8.93 15.09
N ARG A 135 -4.82 7.63 14.84
CA ARG A 135 -4.37 6.61 15.80
C ARG A 135 -3.12 5.93 15.27
N THR A 136 -2.05 5.94 16.06
CA THR A 136 -0.76 5.30 15.69
C THR A 136 -0.12 4.64 16.90
N ASP A 137 0.98 3.92 16.68
CA ASP A 137 1.90 3.57 17.76
C ASP A 137 2.79 4.77 18.18
N GLU A 138 3.75 4.51 19.08
CA GLU A 138 4.66 5.53 19.64
C GLU A 138 5.84 5.89 18.73
N HIS A 139 5.90 5.45 17.46
CA HIS A 139 7.03 5.75 16.58
C HIS A 139 7.16 7.24 16.29
N LEU A 140 8.37 7.80 16.48
CA LEU A 140 8.64 9.25 16.42
C LEU A 140 8.36 9.92 15.05
N ALA A 141 8.21 9.13 13.99
CA ALA A 141 7.89 9.68 12.68
C ALA A 141 6.45 10.26 12.61
N TYR A 142 5.50 9.71 13.38
CA TYR A 142 4.11 10.14 13.32
C TYR A 142 3.88 11.61 13.77
N PRO A 143 4.32 12.04 14.96
CA PRO A 143 4.13 13.43 15.36
C PRO A 143 4.86 14.43 14.44
N ARG A 144 5.98 14.02 13.83
CA ARG A 144 6.69 14.83 12.82
C ARG A 144 5.93 14.91 11.52
N ALA A 145 5.35 13.80 11.06
CA ALA A 145 4.51 13.72 9.86
C ALA A 145 3.24 14.56 10.03
N VAL A 146 2.60 14.53 11.19
CA VAL A 146 1.43 15.37 11.51
C VAL A 146 1.77 16.84 11.32
N ARG A 147 2.86 17.35 11.91
CA ARG A 147 3.30 18.72 11.72
C ARG A 147 3.59 19.06 10.25
N ARG A 148 4.15 18.11 9.52
CA ARG A 148 4.53 18.28 8.11
C ARG A 148 3.33 18.24 7.16
N SER A 149 2.24 17.54 7.52
CA SER A 149 1.07 17.37 6.65
C SER A 149 0.26 18.64 6.46
N ALA A 150 0.39 19.61 7.36
CA ALA A 150 -0.41 20.84 7.45
C ALA A 150 -1.93 20.57 7.61
N ARG A 151 -2.33 19.36 8.03
CA ARG A 151 -3.71 18.98 8.34
C ARG A 151 -4.04 19.26 9.80
N ILE A 152 -5.32 19.54 10.09
CA ILE A 152 -5.82 19.57 11.47
C ILE A 152 -5.95 18.13 11.96
N VAL A 153 -5.06 17.72 12.86
CA VAL A 153 -4.97 16.34 13.35
C VAL A 153 -5.09 16.30 14.87
N ARG A 154 -6.03 15.49 15.36
CA ARG A 154 -6.02 15.01 16.75
C ARG A 154 -5.30 13.66 16.78
N HIS A 155 -4.10 13.63 17.34
CA HIS A 155 -3.26 12.44 17.36
C HIS A 155 -3.38 11.69 18.69
N THR A 156 -3.73 10.41 18.63
CA THR A 156 -3.79 9.49 19.78
C THR A 156 -2.76 8.38 19.57
N VAL A 157 -1.91 8.19 20.56
CA VAL A 157 -0.84 7.20 20.54
C VAL A 157 -1.23 5.97 21.36
N THR A 158 -1.04 4.79 20.81
CA THR A 158 -1.27 3.49 21.45
C THR A 158 0.08 2.78 21.61
N SER A 159 0.37 2.24 22.80
CA SER A 159 1.63 1.51 23.00
C SER A 159 1.71 0.27 22.10
N SER A 160 2.85 0.10 21.43
CA SER A 160 3.16 -1.07 20.60
C SER A 160 3.18 -2.38 21.42
N LYS A 161 3.29 -2.29 22.74
CA LYS A 161 3.20 -3.41 23.70
C LYS A 161 1.77 -3.81 24.03
N SER A 162 0.78 -2.98 23.67
CA SER A 162 -0.63 -3.28 23.92
C SER A 162 -1.05 -4.55 23.19
N ALA A 163 -1.88 -5.38 23.84
CA ALA A 163 -2.39 -6.61 23.26
C ALA A 163 -3.11 -6.34 21.93
N ARG A 164 -2.82 -7.14 20.89
CA ARG A 164 -3.40 -7.02 19.53
C ARG A 164 -4.77 -7.68 19.44
N THR A 165 -5.67 -7.31 20.33
CA THR A 165 -7.06 -7.78 20.34
C THR A 165 -7.96 -6.87 19.51
N PRO A 166 -9.21 -7.26 19.21
CA PRO A 166 -10.19 -6.39 18.53
C PRO A 166 -10.49 -5.08 19.26
N ARG A 167 -10.17 -4.98 20.57
CA ARG A 167 -10.32 -3.75 21.37
C ARG A 167 -9.16 -2.78 21.22
N ASN A 168 -8.04 -3.22 20.61
CA ASN A 168 -6.89 -2.35 20.39
C ASN A 168 -7.25 -1.27 19.34
N PRO A 169 -7.00 0.03 19.60
CA PRO A 169 -7.27 1.11 18.64
C PRO A 169 -6.59 0.94 17.27
N LEU A 170 -5.50 0.16 17.19
CA LEU A 170 -4.77 -0.15 15.97
C LEU A 170 -5.20 -1.49 15.33
N PHE A 171 -6.21 -2.17 15.89
CA PHE A 171 -6.66 -3.45 15.34
C PHE A 171 -7.01 -3.39 13.84
N PRO A 172 -7.70 -2.36 13.31
CA PRO A 172 -8.05 -2.30 11.89
C PRO A 172 -6.84 -2.35 10.96
N VAL A 173 -5.79 -1.60 11.27
CA VAL A 173 -4.58 -1.57 10.46
C VAL A 173 -3.74 -2.84 10.66
N ASN A 174 -3.64 -3.37 11.88
CA ASN A 174 -2.99 -4.66 12.15
C ASN A 174 -3.67 -5.81 11.39
N LEU A 175 -5.01 -5.82 11.34
CA LEU A 175 -5.77 -6.81 10.57
C LEU A 175 -5.50 -6.66 9.07
N TRP A 176 -5.39 -5.42 8.56
CA TRP A 176 -5.08 -5.19 7.16
C TRP A 176 -3.68 -5.69 6.81
N ASP A 177 -2.67 -5.44 7.64
CA ASP A 177 -1.32 -5.97 7.47
C ASP A 177 -1.30 -7.51 7.44
N LEU A 178 -2.08 -8.14 8.31
CA LEU A 178 -2.25 -9.59 8.32
C LEU A 178 -2.87 -10.08 7.00
N LEU A 179 -3.92 -9.42 6.51
CA LEU A 179 -4.58 -9.77 5.25
C LEU A 179 -3.65 -9.58 4.04
N ILE A 180 -2.85 -8.53 4.00
CA ILE A 180 -1.84 -8.31 2.95
C ILE A 180 -0.86 -9.50 2.93
N ARG A 181 -0.32 -9.87 4.09
CA ARG A 181 0.64 -10.98 4.19
C ARG A 181 0.01 -12.33 3.88
N HIS A 182 -1.24 -12.53 4.24
CA HIS A 182 -1.98 -13.76 3.95
C HIS A 182 -2.34 -13.89 2.46
N SER A 183 -2.79 -12.80 1.84
CA SER A 183 -3.36 -12.83 0.49
C SER A 183 -2.34 -12.56 -0.63
N SER A 184 -1.13 -12.14 -0.29
CA SER A 184 -0.12 -11.72 -1.27
C SER A 184 1.21 -12.43 -1.08
N SER A 185 1.64 -13.19 -2.10
CA SER A 185 2.89 -13.94 -2.08
C SER A 185 4.14 -13.07 -1.89
N ASN A 186 4.11 -11.81 -2.38
CA ASN A 186 5.26 -10.91 -2.34
C ASN A 186 5.40 -10.12 -1.05
N HIS A 187 4.40 -10.15 -0.18
CA HIS A 187 4.41 -9.44 1.10
C HIS A 187 4.56 -10.37 2.30
N LYS A 188 4.69 -11.67 2.11
CA LYS A 188 5.05 -12.60 3.20
C LYS A 188 6.42 -12.24 3.75
N ARG A 189 6.64 -12.46 5.06
CA ARG A 189 7.92 -12.16 5.71
C ARG A 189 9.08 -12.92 5.10
N GLU A 190 8.86 -14.22 4.83
CA GLU A 190 9.82 -15.10 4.21
C GLU A 190 9.24 -15.61 2.90
N THR A 191 9.73 -15.09 1.79
CA THR A 191 9.25 -15.46 0.46
C THR A 191 10.33 -15.29 -0.58
N ILE A 192 10.41 -16.25 -1.51
CA ILE A 192 11.19 -16.11 -2.74
C ILE A 192 10.45 -15.26 -3.79
N ALA A 193 9.14 -15.02 -3.58
CA ALA A 193 8.28 -14.27 -4.48
C ALA A 193 8.23 -12.77 -4.18
N PHE A 194 9.18 -12.25 -3.38
CA PHE A 194 9.25 -10.82 -3.05
C PHE A 194 9.32 -9.95 -4.31
N SER A 195 8.85 -8.72 -4.19
CA SER A 195 8.85 -7.77 -5.30
C SER A 195 10.28 -7.38 -5.68
N LYS A 196 10.65 -7.60 -6.95
CA LYS A 196 11.94 -7.17 -7.48
C LYS A 196 11.97 -5.65 -7.67
N ARG A 197 10.81 -5.03 -7.82
CA ARG A 197 10.63 -3.60 -8.00
C ARG A 197 9.56 -3.08 -7.06
N ARG A 198 9.81 -1.95 -6.44
CA ARG A 198 8.87 -1.26 -5.53
C ARG A 198 7.57 -0.88 -6.23
N GLN A 199 7.66 -0.46 -7.48
CA GLN A 199 6.50 -0.18 -8.33
C GLN A 199 5.51 -1.36 -8.37
N ASN A 200 6.00 -2.58 -8.59
CA ASN A 200 5.14 -3.77 -8.64
C ASN A 200 4.51 -4.10 -7.26
N ALA A 201 5.19 -3.77 -6.17
CA ALA A 201 4.63 -3.92 -4.83
C ALA A 201 3.45 -2.95 -4.63
N ALA A 202 3.60 -1.69 -5.05
CA ALA A 202 2.55 -0.68 -4.97
C ALA A 202 1.33 -1.04 -5.84
N GLU A 203 1.55 -1.47 -7.09
CA GLU A 203 0.48 -1.91 -7.99
C GLU A 203 -0.31 -3.09 -7.40
N LYS A 204 0.37 -4.05 -6.81
CA LYS A 204 -0.28 -5.20 -6.17
C LYS A 204 -1.04 -4.79 -4.91
N LEU A 205 -0.52 -3.83 -4.15
CA LEU A 205 -1.20 -3.29 -2.98
C LEU A 205 -2.48 -2.53 -3.37
N ALA A 206 -2.46 -1.80 -4.49
CA ALA A 206 -3.66 -1.16 -5.03
C ALA A 206 -4.77 -2.17 -5.39
N VAL A 207 -4.39 -3.32 -5.97
CA VAL A 207 -5.34 -4.42 -6.23
C VAL A 207 -5.93 -4.98 -4.94
N LEU A 208 -5.08 -5.22 -3.95
CA LEU A 208 -5.51 -5.70 -2.63
C LEU A 208 -6.42 -4.70 -1.91
N GLN A 209 -6.15 -3.40 -2.04
CA GLN A 209 -6.96 -2.32 -1.49
C GLN A 209 -8.38 -2.33 -2.07
N VAL A 210 -8.51 -2.39 -3.40
CA VAL A 210 -9.83 -2.47 -4.06
C VAL A 210 -10.55 -3.75 -3.68
N TRP A 211 -9.86 -4.88 -3.70
CA TRP A 211 -10.43 -6.16 -3.25
C TRP A 211 -10.96 -6.07 -1.82
N ARG A 212 -10.19 -5.52 -0.88
CA ARG A 212 -10.61 -5.37 0.51
C ARG A 212 -11.82 -4.47 0.66
N ASN A 213 -11.80 -3.31 0.00
CA ASN A 213 -12.81 -2.29 0.18
C ASN A 213 -14.15 -2.64 -0.47
N PHE A 214 -14.14 -3.26 -1.64
CA PHE A 214 -15.33 -3.36 -2.49
C PHE A 214 -15.81 -4.80 -2.73
N LEU A 215 -14.93 -5.79 -2.61
CA LEU A 215 -15.18 -7.18 -3.00
C LEU A 215 -15.20 -8.14 -1.81
N LYS A 216 -14.31 -7.94 -0.84
CA LYS A 216 -14.20 -8.81 0.33
C LYS A 216 -15.16 -8.36 1.43
N SER A 217 -15.95 -9.30 1.93
CA SER A 217 -16.80 -9.06 3.10
C SER A 217 -15.98 -8.61 4.31
N PHE A 218 -16.55 -7.75 5.12
CA PHE A 218 -15.93 -7.25 6.35
C PHE A 218 -15.56 -8.37 7.31
N SER A 219 -16.45 -9.34 7.46
CA SER A 219 -16.31 -10.52 8.29
C SER A 219 -16.56 -11.79 7.49
N GLU A 220 -15.78 -12.84 7.72
CA GLU A 220 -16.02 -14.16 7.13
C GLU A 220 -17.26 -14.83 7.72
N LYS A 221 -17.60 -14.50 8.97
CA LYS A 221 -18.78 -15.06 9.65
C LYS A 221 -20.08 -14.40 9.19
N LYS A 222 -20.04 -13.08 8.93
CA LYS A 222 -21.17 -12.29 8.43
C LYS A 222 -20.78 -11.73 7.08
N GLN A 223 -21.21 -12.38 6.01
CA GLN A 223 -20.84 -11.97 4.65
C GLN A 223 -21.80 -10.90 4.09
N ASP A 224 -22.25 -9.99 4.93
CA ASP A 224 -23.31 -9.04 4.68
C ASP A 224 -22.83 -7.69 4.12
N ALA A 225 -21.63 -7.26 4.48
CA ALA A 225 -21.14 -5.94 4.08
C ALA A 225 -19.65 -5.94 3.74
N THR A 226 -19.25 -5.01 2.88
CA THR A 226 -17.83 -4.67 2.63
C THR A 226 -17.46 -3.39 3.39
N PRO A 227 -16.17 -3.06 3.56
CA PRO A 227 -15.75 -1.78 4.11
C PRO A 227 -16.36 -0.57 3.40
N ALA A 228 -16.48 -0.59 2.06
CA ALA A 228 -17.10 0.48 1.29
C ALA A 228 -18.60 0.65 1.59
N MET A 229 -19.33 -0.46 1.77
CA MET A 229 -20.74 -0.42 2.20
C MET A 229 -20.86 0.15 3.61
N ARG A 230 -19.99 -0.23 4.54
CA ARG A 230 -19.97 0.31 5.90
C ARG A 230 -19.63 1.80 5.96
N LEU A 231 -18.89 2.30 4.98
CA LEU A 231 -18.60 3.73 4.84
C LEU A 231 -19.73 4.48 4.09
N GLY A 232 -20.77 3.78 3.63
CA GLY A 232 -21.89 4.38 2.92
C GLY A 232 -21.63 4.69 1.43
N LEU A 233 -20.55 4.15 0.86
CA LEU A 233 -20.21 4.38 -0.55
C LEU A 233 -20.98 3.48 -1.51
N LEU A 234 -21.54 2.38 -1.02
CA LEU A 234 -22.24 1.36 -1.79
C LEU A 234 -23.39 0.76 -1.00
N GLU A 235 -24.45 0.42 -1.69
CA GLU A 235 -25.60 -0.31 -1.12
C GLU A 235 -25.38 -1.83 -1.15
N ARG A 236 -24.57 -2.32 -2.07
CA ARG A 236 -24.25 -3.74 -2.23
C ARG A 236 -22.79 -3.99 -2.53
N LYS A 237 -22.39 -5.22 -2.35
CA LYS A 237 -21.06 -5.72 -2.72
C LYS A 237 -20.91 -5.71 -4.26
N LEU A 238 -19.76 -5.28 -4.75
CA LEU A 238 -19.43 -5.34 -6.17
C LEU A 238 -18.91 -6.73 -6.57
N SER A 239 -19.11 -7.08 -7.84
CA SER A 239 -18.45 -8.21 -8.49
C SER A 239 -17.09 -7.82 -9.06
N VAL A 240 -16.28 -8.82 -9.38
CA VAL A 240 -14.99 -8.60 -10.07
C VAL A 240 -15.22 -7.95 -11.44
N ASP A 241 -16.26 -8.38 -12.16
CA ASP A 241 -16.58 -7.86 -13.50
C ASP A 241 -16.95 -6.38 -13.47
N GLU A 242 -17.72 -5.95 -12.47
CA GLU A 242 -18.06 -4.53 -12.30
C GLU A 242 -16.82 -3.67 -12.07
N VAL A 243 -15.86 -4.18 -11.29
CA VAL A 243 -14.58 -3.47 -11.10
C VAL A 243 -13.79 -3.41 -12.41
N LEU A 244 -13.69 -4.54 -13.13
CA LEU A 244 -12.89 -4.61 -14.37
C LEU A 244 -13.50 -3.86 -15.55
N GLN A 245 -14.83 -3.80 -15.63
CA GLN A 245 -15.55 -3.12 -16.71
C GLN A 245 -15.69 -1.60 -16.49
N ALA A 246 -15.33 -1.10 -15.31
CA ALA A 246 -15.40 0.33 -15.03
C ALA A 246 -14.48 1.12 -15.98
N ARG A 247 -15.06 2.00 -16.81
CA ARG A 247 -14.29 2.88 -17.69
C ARG A 247 -13.77 4.08 -16.92
N LEU A 248 -12.44 4.13 -16.71
CA LEU A 248 -11.78 5.11 -15.86
C LEU A 248 -10.69 5.84 -16.63
N PHE A 249 -10.71 7.17 -16.57
CA PHE A 249 -9.72 8.03 -17.22
C PHE A 249 -9.08 8.95 -16.18
N ILE A 250 -7.76 9.01 -16.16
CA ILE A 250 -7.02 9.84 -15.21
C ILE A 250 -7.40 11.33 -15.30
N THR A 251 -7.69 11.81 -16.50
CA THR A 251 -8.13 13.20 -16.76
C THR A 251 -9.47 13.55 -16.12
N ARG A 252 -10.30 12.55 -15.83
CA ARG A 252 -11.64 12.74 -15.22
C ARG A 252 -11.67 12.47 -13.72
N ILE A 253 -10.70 11.75 -13.21
CA ILE A 253 -10.71 11.29 -11.80
C ILE A 253 -9.90 12.21 -10.89
N GLY A 254 -8.90 12.93 -11.40
CA GLY A 254 -8.10 13.84 -10.60
C GLY A 254 -7.24 13.08 -9.57
N LEU A 255 -6.42 12.14 -10.03
CA LEU A 255 -5.54 11.36 -9.16
C LEU A 255 -4.52 12.27 -8.45
N PRO A 256 -4.38 12.22 -7.12
CA PRO A 256 -3.38 12.99 -6.38
C PRO A 256 -1.96 12.77 -6.88
N VAL A 257 -1.15 13.83 -6.89
CA VAL A 257 0.23 13.81 -7.42
C VAL A 257 1.06 12.65 -6.85
N ARG A 258 0.91 12.35 -5.54
CA ARG A 258 1.63 11.22 -4.92
C ARG A 258 1.25 9.88 -5.56
N LEU A 259 -0.01 9.67 -5.90
CA LEU A 259 -0.51 8.45 -6.53
C LEU A 259 -0.23 8.41 -8.04
N GLN A 260 -0.11 9.58 -8.70
CA GLN A 260 0.31 9.67 -10.10
C GLN A 260 1.67 8.99 -10.32
N ARG A 261 2.60 9.10 -9.37
CA ARG A 261 3.90 8.39 -9.44
C ARG A 261 3.75 6.88 -9.57
N TYR A 262 2.74 6.28 -8.93
CA TYR A 262 2.43 4.85 -9.13
C TYR A 262 1.72 4.61 -10.46
N TYR A 263 0.79 5.47 -10.84
CA TYR A 263 0.04 5.32 -12.08
C TYR A 263 0.93 5.44 -13.31
N PHE A 264 1.82 6.42 -13.36
CA PHE A 264 2.79 6.63 -14.44
C PHE A 264 4.06 5.79 -14.30
N ARG A 265 4.14 4.95 -13.27
CA ARG A 265 5.25 4.04 -13.03
C ARG A 265 6.60 4.73 -12.82
N GLU A 266 6.60 5.87 -12.19
CA GLU A 266 7.77 6.69 -11.90
C GLU A 266 8.52 6.28 -10.61
N THR A 267 8.03 5.23 -9.92
CA THR A 267 8.69 4.71 -8.71
C THR A 267 9.86 3.83 -9.10
N VAL A 268 11.05 4.40 -9.07
CA VAL A 268 12.30 3.76 -9.55
C VAL A 268 12.92 2.89 -8.46
N THR A 269 13.32 1.67 -8.81
CA THR A 269 14.21 0.82 -8.03
C THR A 269 15.64 1.08 -8.46
N ARG A 270 16.35 1.97 -7.77
CA ARG A 270 17.68 2.50 -8.14
C ARG A 270 18.76 1.45 -8.31
N ARG A 271 18.59 0.25 -7.77
CA ARG A 271 19.63 -0.78 -7.62
C ARG A 271 19.50 -1.97 -8.56
N ILE A 272 18.63 -1.86 -9.56
CA ILE A 272 18.52 -2.90 -10.60
C ILE A 272 19.49 -2.56 -11.72
N PRO A 273 20.48 -3.45 -12.02
CA PRO A 273 21.57 -3.13 -12.95
C PRO A 273 21.15 -2.87 -14.39
N ASN A 274 19.98 -3.34 -14.78
CA ASN A 274 19.57 -3.38 -16.20
C ASN A 274 18.82 -2.13 -16.66
N GLY A 275 19.11 -0.95 -16.10
CA GLY A 275 18.75 0.37 -16.62
C GLY A 275 17.42 0.56 -17.36
N ARG A 276 16.56 -0.46 -17.39
CA ARG A 276 15.25 -0.35 -18.03
C ARG A 276 14.43 0.67 -17.26
N THR A 277 14.33 1.84 -17.85
CA THR A 277 13.30 2.81 -17.50
C THR A 277 11.97 2.09 -17.56
N HIS A 278 11.13 2.33 -16.56
CA HIS A 278 9.76 1.90 -16.62
C HIS A 278 9.00 2.85 -17.54
N ASP A 279 9.27 2.78 -18.84
CA ASP A 279 8.47 3.52 -19.77
C ASP A 279 7.03 3.09 -19.57
N CYS A 280 6.22 4.04 -19.16
CA CYS A 280 4.80 3.87 -19.10
C CYS A 280 4.32 3.82 -20.55
N THR A 281 4.49 2.68 -21.19
CA THR A 281 3.70 2.40 -22.38
C THR A 281 2.27 2.35 -21.90
N LEU A 282 1.59 3.47 -22.08
CA LEU A 282 0.15 3.50 -21.99
C LEU A 282 -0.31 2.41 -22.92
N ALA A 283 -0.85 1.33 -22.36
CA ALA A 283 -1.43 0.29 -23.15
C ALA A 283 -2.81 0.78 -23.55
N PHE A 284 -2.89 1.27 -24.72
CA PHE A 284 -4.12 1.34 -25.46
C PHE A 284 -4.17 0.14 -26.39
#